data_183ec07e97375f3fb7ea7017d9c26c0e
#
_entry.id   183ec07e97375f3fb7ea7017d9c26c0e
#
_cell.length_a   1.000
_cell.length_b   1.000
_cell.length_c   1.000
_cell.angle_alpha   90.00
_cell.angle_beta   90.00
_cell.angle_gamma   90.00
#
_symmetry.space_group_name_H-M   'P 1'
#
loop_
_entity.id
_entity.type
_entity.pdbx_description
1 polymer ?
#
loop_
_entity_poly.entity_id
_entity_poly.type
_entity_poly.pdbx_seq_one_letter_code
_entity_poly.pdbx_strand_id
1 'polypeptide(L)'
;MKTVQDIQKEVLATAQVTLDELRASIEKFWEQGWNTYQEALSLYKSSEWYIHNHELRVKDYESIKRLYTMIAEGTTPNCMGELPDEAKKADARKRLEENEERYPKSIQTVENTALRRQYYSLCGYTHEDEIVWDRTKPTSYRNHPSIKKNEELQKSGILNLFFYCKTREEFEVKRESEVKFIIAAATAKLMGQVEKKLAPIKDEIQSFDLISFHGQQGNYVGEWVVITAESRYLFKTSCILAGGYNIQCLHARYIAHLKQLKK
;
A
#
# COMPACT_ATOMS: atom_id res chain seq x y z
N MET A 1 40.14 19.11 -15.95
CA MET A 1 40.03 17.71 -15.57
C MET A 1 38.66 17.51 -14.88
N LYS A 2 37.91 16.47 -15.26
CA LYS A 2 36.61 16.20 -14.63
C LYS A 2 36.76 15.13 -13.58
N THR A 3 36.13 15.35 -12.44
CA THR A 3 36.05 14.36 -11.36
C THR A 3 34.86 13.40 -11.59
N VAL A 4 34.86 12.27 -10.89
CA VAL A 4 33.70 11.36 -10.85
C VAL A 4 32.43 12.12 -10.46
N GLN A 5 32.55 13.05 -9.51
CA GLN A 5 31.44 13.88 -9.06
C GLN A 5 30.91 14.81 -10.16
N ASP A 6 31.77 15.34 -11.01
CA ASP A 6 31.33 16.18 -12.14
C ASP A 6 30.57 15.38 -13.17
N ILE A 7 31.01 14.16 -13.46
CA ILE A 7 30.30 13.23 -14.36
C ILE A 7 28.96 12.84 -13.76
N GLN A 8 28.91 12.55 -12.46
CA GLN A 8 27.65 12.26 -11.76
C GLN A 8 26.66 13.40 -11.88
N LYS A 9 27.09 14.65 -11.72
CA LYS A 9 26.24 15.84 -11.88
C LYS A 9 25.71 15.99 -13.31
N GLU A 10 26.56 15.78 -14.31
CA GLU A 10 26.14 15.87 -15.71
C GLU A 10 25.14 14.76 -16.10
N VAL A 11 25.38 13.53 -15.63
CA VAL A 11 24.42 12.42 -15.84
C VAL A 11 23.09 12.69 -15.12
N LEU A 12 23.15 13.24 -13.91
CA LEU A 12 21.94 13.61 -13.18
C LEU A 12 21.15 14.72 -13.90
N ALA A 13 21.85 15.72 -14.45
CA ALA A 13 21.20 16.78 -15.21
C ALA A 13 20.46 16.23 -16.45
N THR A 14 21.04 15.26 -17.14
CA THR A 14 20.34 14.60 -18.29
C THR A 14 19.20 13.70 -17.83
N ALA A 15 19.26 13.12 -16.64
CA ALA A 15 18.21 12.28 -16.08
C ALA A 15 17.06 13.09 -15.48
N GLN A 16 17.20 14.39 -15.31
CA GLN A 16 16.23 15.23 -14.59
C GLN A 16 14.83 15.15 -15.20
N VAL A 17 14.70 15.20 -16.52
CA VAL A 17 13.41 15.05 -17.20
C VAL A 17 12.73 13.74 -16.83
N THR A 18 13.48 12.65 -16.81
CA THR A 18 12.96 11.32 -16.43
C THR A 18 12.55 11.26 -14.96
N LEU A 19 13.30 11.93 -14.08
CA LEU A 19 12.96 12.03 -12.64
C LEU A 19 11.71 12.88 -12.41
N ASP A 20 11.52 13.95 -13.19
CA ASP A 20 10.35 14.81 -13.11
C ASP A 20 9.09 14.09 -13.63
N GLU A 21 9.20 13.34 -14.71
CA GLU A 21 8.11 12.46 -15.18
C GLU A 21 7.77 11.37 -14.15
N LEU A 22 8.77 10.80 -13.49
CA LEU A 22 8.59 9.84 -12.42
C LEU A 22 7.83 10.47 -11.25
N ARG A 23 8.24 11.67 -10.82
CA ARG A 23 7.56 12.44 -9.77
C ARG A 23 6.10 12.65 -10.12
N ALA A 24 5.81 13.22 -11.30
CA ALA A 24 4.45 13.51 -11.75
C ALA A 24 3.57 12.25 -11.78
N SER A 25 4.13 11.13 -12.20
CA SER A 25 3.42 9.86 -12.25
C SER A 25 3.11 9.29 -10.86
N ILE A 26 4.03 9.44 -9.91
CA ILE A 26 3.80 9.02 -8.50
C ILE A 26 2.73 9.91 -7.86
N GLU A 27 2.81 11.22 -8.05
CA GLU A 27 1.84 12.18 -7.52
C GLU A 27 0.44 11.90 -8.06
N LYS A 28 0.31 11.69 -9.37
CA LYS A 28 -0.95 11.31 -10.00
C LYS A 28 -1.51 10.01 -9.44
N PHE A 29 -0.65 9.01 -9.24
CA PHE A 29 -1.03 7.73 -8.65
C PHE A 29 -1.61 7.88 -7.24
N TRP A 30 -0.93 8.63 -6.38
CA TRP A 30 -1.39 8.88 -5.02
C TRP A 30 -2.70 9.65 -4.99
N GLU A 31 -2.84 10.64 -5.87
CA GLU A 31 -4.06 11.42 -6.00
C GLU A 31 -5.26 10.57 -6.43
N GLN A 32 -5.07 9.72 -7.43
CA GLN A 32 -6.10 8.78 -7.87
C GLN A 32 -6.50 7.81 -6.75
N GLY A 33 -5.52 7.28 -6.03
CA GLY A 33 -5.79 6.40 -4.89
C GLY A 33 -6.58 7.09 -3.78
N TRP A 34 -6.23 8.35 -3.47
CA TRP A 34 -6.96 9.15 -2.48
C TRP A 34 -8.40 9.42 -2.92
N ASN A 35 -8.62 9.82 -4.16
CA ASN A 35 -9.95 10.09 -4.69
C ASN A 35 -10.83 8.84 -4.65
N THR A 36 -10.28 7.68 -5.04
CA THR A 36 -10.97 6.39 -4.92
C THR A 36 -11.30 6.05 -3.46
N TYR A 37 -10.41 6.37 -2.53
CA TYR A 37 -10.66 6.18 -1.10
C TYR A 37 -11.78 7.08 -0.58
N GLN A 38 -11.83 8.36 -1.00
CA GLN A 38 -12.92 9.28 -0.64
C GLN A 38 -14.27 8.82 -1.22
N GLU A 39 -14.27 8.31 -2.44
CA GLU A 39 -15.46 7.70 -3.05
C GLU A 39 -15.90 6.46 -2.26
N ALA A 40 -14.98 5.59 -1.88
CA ALA A 40 -15.29 4.45 -1.03
C ALA A 40 -15.88 4.86 0.33
N LEU A 41 -15.34 5.93 0.95
CA LEU A 41 -15.86 6.50 2.19
C LEU A 41 -17.32 6.98 2.07
N SER A 42 -17.69 7.50 0.89
CA SER A 42 -19.07 7.96 0.66
C SER A 42 -20.05 6.82 0.44
N LEU A 43 -19.58 5.66 -0.04
CA LEU A 43 -20.44 4.58 -0.52
C LEU A 43 -20.52 3.38 0.43
N TYR A 44 -19.51 3.11 1.27
CA TYR A 44 -19.43 1.83 1.99
C TYR A 44 -20.61 1.56 2.93
N LYS A 45 -21.22 2.62 3.50
CA LYS A 45 -22.39 2.48 4.42
C LYS A 45 -23.67 2.08 3.71
N SER A 46 -23.77 2.32 2.40
CA SER A 46 -24.90 1.90 1.57
C SER A 46 -24.74 0.51 0.97
N SER A 47 -23.59 -0.14 1.15
CA SER A 47 -23.35 -1.47 0.63
C SER A 47 -24.19 -2.53 1.38
N GLU A 48 -24.74 -3.49 0.66
CA GLU A 48 -25.52 -4.60 1.25
C GLU A 48 -24.71 -5.34 2.32
N TRP A 49 -23.41 -5.55 2.05
CA TRP A 49 -22.52 -6.20 2.99
C TRP A 49 -22.41 -5.44 4.32
N TYR A 50 -22.27 -4.12 4.27
CA TYR A 50 -22.22 -3.28 5.47
C TYR A 50 -23.53 -3.35 6.24
N ILE A 51 -24.65 -3.11 5.56
CA ILE A 51 -25.98 -3.09 6.18
C ILE A 51 -26.23 -4.41 6.90
N HIS A 52 -26.04 -5.53 6.22
CA HIS A 52 -26.25 -6.86 6.78
C HIS A 52 -25.36 -7.13 8.01
N ASN A 53 -24.05 -6.89 7.89
CA ASN A 53 -23.12 -7.19 8.97
C ASN A 53 -23.25 -6.21 10.16
N HIS A 54 -23.59 -4.96 9.90
CA HIS A 54 -23.91 -3.98 10.95
C HIS A 54 -25.15 -4.41 11.74
N GLU A 55 -26.23 -4.77 11.05
CA GLU A 55 -27.46 -5.26 11.69
C GLU A 55 -27.22 -6.53 12.53
N LEU A 56 -26.41 -7.45 12.04
CA LEU A 56 -26.03 -8.64 12.81
C LEU A 56 -25.32 -8.25 14.11
N ARG A 57 -24.35 -7.31 14.06
CA ARG A 57 -23.64 -6.87 15.27
C ARG A 57 -24.53 -6.15 16.26
N VAL A 58 -25.48 -5.34 15.78
CA VAL A 58 -26.49 -4.70 16.62
C VAL A 58 -27.36 -5.75 17.33
N LYS A 59 -27.89 -6.70 16.56
CA LYS A 59 -28.73 -7.80 17.10
C LYS A 59 -27.97 -8.65 18.13
N ASP A 60 -26.71 -9.00 17.84
CA ASP A 60 -25.86 -9.76 18.77
C ASP A 60 -25.67 -8.99 20.07
N TYR A 61 -25.32 -7.70 19.97
CA TYR A 61 -25.13 -6.84 21.13
C TYR A 61 -26.40 -6.73 21.99
N GLU A 62 -27.54 -6.44 21.36
CA GLU A 62 -28.82 -6.32 22.05
C GLU A 62 -29.25 -7.64 22.72
N SER A 63 -29.07 -8.76 22.04
CA SER A 63 -29.37 -10.09 22.55
C SER A 63 -28.50 -10.43 23.78
N ILE A 64 -27.20 -10.17 23.70
CA ILE A 64 -26.26 -10.37 24.82
C ILE A 64 -26.62 -9.44 25.96
N LYS A 65 -26.86 -8.18 25.70
CA LYS A 65 -27.26 -7.18 26.69
C LYS A 65 -28.53 -7.61 27.42
N ARG A 66 -29.57 -7.97 26.67
CA ARG A 66 -30.83 -8.45 27.25
C ARG A 66 -30.63 -9.67 28.14
N LEU A 67 -29.90 -10.68 27.65
CA LEU A 67 -29.65 -11.91 28.40
C LEU A 67 -28.95 -11.64 29.73
N TYR A 68 -27.82 -10.92 29.70
CA TYR A 68 -27.05 -10.64 30.92
C TYR A 68 -27.76 -9.66 31.86
N THR A 69 -28.56 -8.74 31.35
CA THR A 69 -29.42 -7.89 32.19
C THR A 69 -30.40 -8.76 32.99
N MET A 70 -31.10 -9.66 32.33
CA MET A 70 -32.06 -10.57 33.00
C MET A 70 -31.39 -11.48 34.04
N ILE A 71 -30.17 -11.96 33.74
CA ILE A 71 -29.38 -12.73 34.73
C ILE A 71 -28.97 -11.85 35.93
N ALA A 72 -28.46 -10.65 35.64
CA ALA A 72 -28.03 -9.70 36.69
C ALA A 72 -29.16 -9.25 37.61
N GLU A 73 -30.38 -9.14 37.06
CA GLU A 73 -31.59 -8.82 37.84
C GLU A 73 -32.18 -10.05 38.54
N GLY A 74 -31.72 -11.25 38.18
CA GLY A 74 -32.23 -12.50 38.78
C GLY A 74 -33.59 -12.92 38.27
N THR A 75 -33.99 -12.43 37.10
CA THR A 75 -35.33 -12.69 36.49
C THR A 75 -35.38 -13.91 35.58
N THR A 76 -34.20 -14.43 35.14
CA THR A 76 -34.13 -15.57 34.23
C THR A 76 -33.64 -16.80 34.95
N PRO A 77 -34.48 -17.86 35.09
CA PRO A 77 -34.06 -19.15 35.59
C PRO A 77 -33.12 -19.86 34.58
N ASN A 78 -32.28 -20.76 35.07
CA ASN A 78 -31.48 -21.65 34.26
C ASN A 78 -32.37 -22.76 33.65
N CYS A 79 -31.78 -23.66 32.87
CA CYS A 79 -32.49 -24.79 32.26
C CYS A 79 -33.14 -25.77 33.29
N MET A 80 -32.78 -25.68 34.56
CA MET A 80 -33.37 -26.47 35.67
C MET A 80 -34.42 -25.70 36.46
N GLY A 81 -34.75 -24.45 36.06
CA GLY A 81 -35.72 -23.60 36.75
C GLY A 81 -35.18 -22.85 37.96
N GLU A 82 -33.87 -22.90 38.22
CA GLU A 82 -33.24 -22.22 39.35
C GLU A 82 -32.89 -20.79 38.97
N LEU A 83 -33.16 -19.84 39.88
CA LEU A 83 -32.75 -18.44 39.72
C LEU A 83 -31.23 -18.28 39.94
N PRO A 84 -30.59 -17.28 39.28
CA PRO A 84 -29.17 -17.02 39.45
C PRO A 84 -28.83 -16.60 40.87
N ASP A 85 -27.78 -17.19 41.44
CA ASP A 85 -27.15 -16.78 42.69
C ASP A 85 -26.39 -15.46 42.56
N GLU A 86 -25.91 -14.89 43.67
CA GLU A 86 -25.19 -13.60 43.65
C GLU A 86 -23.87 -13.67 42.86
N ALA A 87 -23.19 -14.80 42.81
CA ALA A 87 -21.98 -14.97 42.01
C ALA A 87 -22.27 -14.89 40.51
N LYS A 88 -23.34 -15.55 40.07
CA LYS A 88 -23.80 -15.48 38.67
C LYS A 88 -24.30 -14.09 38.27
N LYS A 89 -24.98 -13.39 39.18
CA LYS A 89 -25.40 -11.99 39.00
C LYS A 89 -24.19 -11.07 38.85
N ALA A 90 -23.17 -11.27 39.69
CA ALA A 90 -21.94 -10.47 39.62
C ALA A 90 -21.16 -10.73 38.29
N ASP A 91 -21.04 -12.01 37.86
CA ASP A 91 -20.45 -12.36 36.54
C ASP A 91 -21.24 -11.74 35.39
N ALA A 92 -22.57 -11.77 35.46
CA ALA A 92 -23.40 -11.15 34.43
C ALA A 92 -23.19 -9.63 34.30
N ARG A 93 -23.06 -8.91 35.44
CA ARG A 93 -22.74 -7.48 35.41
C ARG A 93 -21.39 -7.21 34.78
N LYS A 94 -20.38 -7.98 35.12
CA LYS A 94 -19.06 -7.89 34.49
C LYS A 94 -19.13 -8.12 32.97
N ARG A 95 -19.89 -9.12 32.53
CA ARG A 95 -20.06 -9.40 31.10
C ARG A 95 -20.83 -8.30 30.34
N LEU A 96 -21.76 -7.62 31.01
CA LEU A 96 -22.41 -6.44 30.46
C LEU A 96 -21.39 -5.32 30.18
N GLU A 97 -20.55 -5.00 31.16
CA GLU A 97 -19.47 -4.00 31.01
C GLU A 97 -18.53 -4.39 29.87
N GLU A 98 -18.06 -5.63 29.84
CA GLU A 98 -17.20 -6.12 28.76
C GLU A 98 -17.88 -6.04 27.37
N ASN A 99 -19.18 -6.31 27.30
CA ASN A 99 -19.95 -6.22 26.05
C ASN A 99 -20.08 -4.76 25.58
N GLU A 100 -20.32 -3.83 26.50
CA GLU A 100 -20.37 -2.39 26.19
C GLU A 100 -19.03 -1.85 25.67
N GLU A 101 -17.92 -2.31 26.22
CA GLU A 101 -16.58 -1.94 25.75
C GLU A 101 -16.22 -2.57 24.37
N ARG A 102 -16.69 -3.78 24.10
CA ARG A 102 -16.38 -4.51 22.86
C ARG A 102 -17.24 -4.06 21.69
N TYR A 103 -18.47 -3.63 21.93
CA TYR A 103 -19.42 -3.29 20.89
C TYR A 103 -18.92 -2.19 19.93
N PRO A 104 -18.41 -1.02 20.39
CA PRO A 104 -17.88 0.00 19.50
C PRO A 104 -16.73 -0.51 18.62
N LYS A 105 -15.84 -1.34 19.19
CA LYS A 105 -14.71 -1.94 18.46
C LYS A 105 -15.19 -2.91 17.37
N SER A 106 -16.26 -3.67 17.66
CA SER A 106 -16.85 -4.59 16.70
C SER A 106 -17.50 -3.85 15.53
N ILE A 107 -18.22 -2.75 15.78
CA ILE A 107 -18.79 -1.88 14.75
C ILE A 107 -17.68 -1.24 13.93
N GLN A 108 -16.65 -0.71 14.54
CA GLN A 108 -15.49 -0.15 13.82
C GLN A 108 -14.82 -1.19 12.90
N THR A 109 -14.77 -2.45 13.33
CA THR A 109 -14.23 -3.55 12.51
C THR A 109 -15.10 -3.79 11.26
N VAL A 110 -16.43 -3.76 11.40
CA VAL A 110 -17.37 -3.87 10.27
C VAL A 110 -17.19 -2.68 9.33
N GLU A 111 -17.13 -1.46 9.85
CA GLU A 111 -16.91 -0.24 9.05
C GLU A 111 -15.60 -0.31 8.25
N ASN A 112 -14.50 -0.65 8.91
CA ASN A 112 -13.20 -0.77 8.26
C ASN A 112 -13.18 -1.85 7.18
N THR A 113 -13.87 -2.97 7.41
CA THR A 113 -13.96 -4.06 6.44
C THR A 113 -14.81 -3.66 5.25
N ALA A 114 -15.97 -3.05 5.48
CA ALA A 114 -16.85 -2.55 4.43
C ALA A 114 -16.16 -1.50 3.55
N LEU A 115 -15.45 -0.57 4.18
CA LEU A 115 -14.68 0.45 3.47
C LEU A 115 -13.58 -0.17 2.58
N ARG A 116 -12.86 -1.19 3.09
CA ARG A 116 -11.86 -1.93 2.30
C ARG A 116 -12.51 -2.64 1.11
N ARG A 117 -13.63 -3.31 1.33
CA ARG A 117 -14.38 -3.99 0.25
C ARG A 117 -14.81 -3.00 -0.82
N GLN A 118 -15.37 -1.85 -0.42
CA GLN A 118 -15.82 -0.81 -1.34
C GLN A 118 -14.65 -0.23 -2.14
N TYR A 119 -13.53 0.07 -1.50
CA TYR A 119 -12.33 0.55 -2.18
C TYR A 119 -11.81 -0.48 -3.20
N TYR A 120 -11.76 -1.75 -2.81
CA TYR A 120 -11.33 -2.82 -3.72
C TYR A 120 -12.26 -2.97 -4.91
N SER A 121 -13.57 -2.90 -4.70
CA SER A 121 -14.56 -2.93 -5.77
C SER A 121 -14.36 -1.79 -6.77
N LEU A 122 -14.16 -0.55 -6.28
CA LEU A 122 -13.86 0.61 -7.12
C LEU A 122 -12.53 0.46 -7.91
N CYS A 123 -11.58 -0.28 -7.38
CA CYS A 123 -10.36 -0.66 -8.10
C CYS A 123 -10.54 -1.82 -9.10
N GLY A 124 -11.76 -2.31 -9.29
CA GLY A 124 -12.07 -3.42 -10.19
C GLY A 124 -11.65 -4.79 -9.65
N TYR A 125 -11.68 -4.98 -8.33
CA TYR A 125 -11.41 -6.26 -7.67
C TYR A 125 -12.70 -6.92 -7.25
N THR A 126 -12.75 -8.23 -7.36
CA THR A 126 -13.85 -9.05 -6.86
C THR A 126 -13.47 -9.59 -5.49
N HIS A 127 -14.32 -9.41 -4.49
CA HIS A 127 -14.07 -9.96 -3.17
C HIS A 127 -14.13 -11.50 -3.22
N GLU A 128 -13.37 -12.17 -2.35
CA GLU A 128 -13.30 -13.64 -2.35
C GLU A 128 -14.67 -14.32 -2.20
N ASP A 129 -15.54 -13.75 -1.37
CA ASP A 129 -16.90 -14.27 -1.16
C ASP A 129 -17.80 -14.15 -2.41
N GLU A 130 -17.46 -13.25 -3.33
CA GLU A 130 -18.21 -12.99 -4.57
C GLU A 130 -17.64 -13.79 -5.76
N ILE A 131 -16.52 -14.50 -5.55
CA ILE A 131 -15.92 -15.31 -6.59
C ILE A 131 -16.74 -16.58 -6.78
N VAL A 132 -17.44 -16.66 -7.89
CA VAL A 132 -18.16 -17.88 -8.28
C VAL A 132 -17.14 -18.97 -8.61
N TRP A 133 -17.04 -19.94 -7.70
CA TRP A 133 -16.14 -21.07 -7.87
C TRP A 133 -16.78 -22.16 -8.72
N ASP A 134 -16.25 -22.37 -9.91
CA ASP A 134 -16.64 -23.49 -10.76
C ASP A 134 -15.87 -24.76 -10.35
N ARG A 135 -16.53 -25.61 -9.57
CA ARG A 135 -15.95 -26.87 -9.08
C ARG A 135 -15.64 -27.88 -10.18
N THR A 136 -16.13 -27.64 -11.39
CA THR A 136 -15.87 -28.53 -12.54
C THR A 136 -14.53 -28.25 -13.21
N LYS A 137 -13.90 -27.10 -12.90
CA LYS A 137 -12.60 -26.72 -13.46
C LYS A 137 -11.47 -27.19 -12.57
N PRO A 138 -10.38 -27.77 -13.15
CA PRO A 138 -9.26 -28.34 -12.39
C PRO A 138 -8.35 -27.29 -11.75
N THR A 139 -8.72 -26.01 -11.78
CA THR A 139 -7.92 -24.92 -11.24
C THR A 139 -8.12 -24.84 -9.73
N SER A 140 -7.05 -24.97 -8.94
CA SER A 140 -7.16 -24.79 -7.50
C SER A 140 -7.61 -23.37 -7.16
N TYR A 141 -8.39 -23.22 -6.08
CA TYR A 141 -8.87 -21.93 -5.56
C TYR A 141 -7.74 -20.88 -5.51
N ARG A 142 -6.55 -21.25 -5.02
CA ARG A 142 -5.38 -20.36 -4.93
C ARG A 142 -4.85 -19.86 -6.27
N ASN A 143 -5.18 -20.53 -7.36
CA ASN A 143 -4.73 -20.16 -8.71
C ASN A 143 -5.76 -19.32 -9.48
N HIS A 144 -6.93 -19.02 -8.87
CA HIS A 144 -7.91 -18.16 -9.50
C HIS A 144 -7.33 -16.75 -9.72
N PRO A 145 -7.46 -16.16 -10.93
CA PRO A 145 -6.86 -14.86 -11.25
C PRO A 145 -7.27 -13.75 -10.27
N SER A 146 -8.55 -13.71 -9.87
CA SER A 146 -9.06 -12.73 -8.91
C SER A 146 -8.43 -12.88 -7.52
N ILE A 147 -8.17 -14.12 -7.06
CA ILE A 147 -7.53 -14.36 -5.76
C ILE A 147 -6.07 -13.89 -5.79
N LYS A 148 -5.33 -14.23 -6.84
CA LYS A 148 -3.94 -13.73 -7.01
C LYS A 148 -3.89 -12.21 -7.04
N LYS A 149 -4.84 -11.60 -7.76
CA LYS A 149 -4.95 -10.14 -7.85
C LYS A 149 -5.27 -9.52 -6.48
N ASN A 150 -6.20 -10.11 -5.72
CA ASN A 150 -6.55 -9.67 -4.37
C ASN A 150 -5.35 -9.80 -3.40
N GLU A 151 -4.61 -10.92 -3.46
CA GLU A 151 -3.40 -11.09 -2.65
C GLU A 151 -2.33 -10.04 -2.95
N GLU A 152 -2.12 -9.70 -4.21
CA GLU A 152 -1.19 -8.65 -4.62
C GLU A 152 -1.59 -7.29 -4.07
N LEU A 153 -2.89 -6.97 -4.09
CA LEU A 153 -3.42 -5.73 -3.54
C LEU A 153 -3.31 -5.67 -2.03
N GLN A 154 -3.64 -6.75 -1.33
CA GLN A 154 -3.49 -6.84 0.13
C GLN A 154 -2.01 -6.73 0.55
N LYS A 155 -1.11 -7.39 -0.17
CA LYS A 155 0.34 -7.30 0.06
C LYS A 155 0.89 -5.90 -0.23
N SER A 156 0.22 -5.13 -1.07
CA SER A 156 0.65 -3.76 -1.39
C SER A 156 0.53 -2.81 -0.20
N GLY A 157 -0.39 -3.06 0.72
CA GLY A 157 -0.57 -2.24 1.93
C GLY A 157 -1.06 -0.81 1.65
N ILE A 158 -1.37 -0.47 0.40
CA ILE A 158 -1.70 0.91 -0.02
C ILE A 158 -2.90 1.47 0.73
N LEU A 159 -3.87 0.62 1.01
CA LEU A 159 -5.05 0.98 1.78
C LEU A 159 -4.72 1.42 3.20
N ASN A 160 -3.73 0.75 3.81
CA ASN A 160 -3.34 1.11 5.17
C ASN A 160 -2.81 2.54 5.25
N LEU A 161 -2.20 3.05 4.18
CA LEU A 161 -1.72 4.43 4.13
C LEU A 161 -2.87 5.43 4.20
N PHE A 162 -3.97 5.18 3.47
CA PHE A 162 -5.14 6.06 3.47
C PHE A 162 -5.91 6.00 4.79
N PHE A 163 -6.01 4.85 5.43
CA PHE A 163 -6.63 4.72 6.76
C PHE A 163 -5.96 5.55 7.85
N TYR A 164 -4.68 5.89 7.69
CA TYR A 164 -3.95 6.75 8.63
C TYR A 164 -4.09 8.24 8.32
N CYS A 165 -4.62 8.62 7.15
CA CYS A 165 -4.85 10.01 6.77
C CYS A 165 -6.31 10.36 7.03
N LYS A 166 -6.58 11.15 8.05
CA LYS A 166 -7.93 11.60 8.39
C LYS A 166 -8.32 12.86 7.63
N THR A 167 -7.34 13.68 7.25
CA THR A 167 -7.55 14.93 6.54
C THR A 167 -6.76 14.98 5.24
N ARG A 168 -7.14 15.94 4.38
CA ARG A 168 -6.43 16.20 3.12
C ARG A 168 -4.99 16.63 3.38
N GLU A 169 -4.77 17.45 4.40
CA GLU A 169 -3.46 17.96 4.77
C GLU A 169 -2.52 16.83 5.21
N GLU A 170 -3.02 15.91 6.05
CA GLU A 170 -2.24 14.72 6.44
C GLU A 170 -1.86 13.87 5.22
N PHE A 171 -2.78 13.72 4.28
CA PHE A 171 -2.51 13.01 3.02
C PHE A 171 -1.42 13.71 2.20
N GLU A 172 -1.49 15.03 2.03
CA GLU A 172 -0.51 15.80 1.25
C GLU A 172 0.89 15.74 1.84
N VAL A 173 1.02 15.89 3.15
CA VAL A 173 2.29 15.74 3.87
C VAL A 173 2.88 14.34 3.63
N LYS A 174 2.06 13.31 3.73
CA LYS A 174 2.50 11.94 3.53
C LYS A 174 2.88 11.68 2.08
N ARG A 175 2.06 12.12 1.12
CA ARG A 175 2.36 12.03 -0.31
C ARG A 175 3.70 12.66 -0.66
N GLU A 176 3.93 13.89 -0.18
CA GLU A 176 5.20 14.60 -0.44
C GLU A 176 6.41 13.86 0.15
N SER A 177 6.27 13.32 1.35
CA SER A 177 7.31 12.50 1.98
C SER A 177 7.65 11.26 1.16
N GLU A 178 6.63 10.53 0.67
CA GLU A 178 6.81 9.34 -0.14
C GLU A 178 7.40 9.64 -1.51
N VAL A 179 6.93 10.73 -2.16
CA VAL A 179 7.50 11.19 -3.43
C VAL A 179 8.98 11.52 -3.28
N LYS A 180 9.35 12.31 -2.27
CA LYS A 180 10.75 12.64 -1.97
C LYS A 180 11.61 11.39 -1.77
N PHE A 181 11.09 10.44 -1.00
CA PHE A 181 11.79 9.18 -0.75
C PHE A 181 12.05 8.38 -2.03
N ILE A 182 11.02 8.21 -2.88
CA ILE A 182 11.13 7.44 -4.12
C ILE A 182 12.11 8.12 -5.10
N ILE A 183 12.03 9.45 -5.23
CA ILE A 183 12.94 10.21 -6.10
C ILE A 183 14.38 10.14 -5.59
N ALA A 184 14.60 10.27 -4.27
CA ALA A 184 15.92 10.12 -3.69
C ALA A 184 16.51 8.72 -3.92
N ALA A 185 15.70 7.66 -3.77
CA ALA A 185 16.11 6.30 -4.04
C ALA A 185 16.45 6.07 -5.52
N ALA A 186 15.65 6.62 -6.44
CA ALA A 186 15.92 6.57 -7.87
C ALA A 186 17.23 7.27 -8.24
N THR A 187 17.46 8.46 -7.69
CA THR A 187 18.69 9.23 -7.86
C THR A 187 19.92 8.47 -7.33
N ALA A 188 19.84 7.95 -6.11
CA ALA A 188 20.92 7.16 -5.52
C ALA A 188 21.26 5.92 -6.36
N LYS A 189 20.24 5.23 -6.89
CA LYS A 189 20.43 4.08 -7.77
C LYS A 189 21.16 4.46 -9.05
N LEU A 190 20.80 5.58 -9.69
CA LEU A 190 21.47 6.06 -10.89
C LEU A 190 22.93 6.44 -10.59
N MET A 191 23.15 7.20 -9.51
CA MET A 191 24.49 7.61 -9.10
C MET A 191 25.40 6.42 -8.76
N GLY A 192 24.88 5.42 -8.05
CA GLY A 192 25.63 4.19 -7.77
C GLY A 192 25.99 3.39 -9.02
N GLN A 193 25.17 3.44 -10.08
CA GLN A 193 25.51 2.84 -11.36
C GLN A 193 26.65 3.60 -12.06
N VAL A 194 26.59 4.92 -12.07
CA VAL A 194 27.66 5.77 -12.63
C VAL A 194 28.99 5.48 -11.92
N GLU A 195 28.99 5.52 -10.60
CA GLU A 195 30.17 5.23 -9.77
C GLU A 195 30.75 3.84 -10.07
N LYS A 196 29.90 2.81 -10.12
CA LYS A 196 30.32 1.45 -10.44
C LYS A 196 30.94 1.34 -11.84
N LYS A 197 30.44 2.11 -12.81
CA LYS A 197 30.99 2.13 -14.18
C LYS A 197 32.33 2.85 -14.27
N LEU A 198 32.52 3.88 -13.47
CA LEU A 198 33.76 4.66 -13.43
C LEU A 198 34.84 4.03 -12.55
N ALA A 199 34.48 3.19 -11.59
CA ALA A 199 35.44 2.57 -10.65
C ALA A 199 36.63 1.84 -11.29
N PRO A 200 36.52 1.19 -12.48
CA PRO A 200 37.68 0.59 -13.14
C PRO A 200 38.66 1.58 -13.76
N ILE A 201 38.26 2.85 -13.95
CA ILE A 201 39.12 3.87 -14.56
C ILE A 201 40.04 4.40 -13.51
N LYS A 202 41.33 4.10 -13.66
CA LYS A 202 42.42 4.57 -12.74
C LYS A 202 43.09 5.84 -13.21
N ASP A 203 42.96 6.13 -14.51
CA ASP A 203 43.58 7.26 -15.13
C ASP A 203 42.76 8.54 -14.91
N GLU A 204 43.42 9.66 -15.05
CA GLU A 204 42.79 10.96 -14.93
C GLU A 204 41.81 11.19 -16.10
N ILE A 205 40.57 11.57 -15.78
CA ILE A 205 39.53 11.82 -16.78
C ILE A 205 39.77 13.20 -17.41
N GLN A 206 40.07 13.22 -18.70
CA GLN A 206 40.27 14.44 -19.48
C GLN A 206 38.96 15.02 -19.98
N SER A 207 38.07 14.20 -20.50
CA SER A 207 36.76 14.63 -20.96
C SER A 207 35.68 13.58 -20.72
N PHE A 208 34.43 14.05 -20.70
CA PHE A 208 33.23 13.27 -20.65
C PHE A 208 32.23 13.86 -21.65
N ASP A 209 31.69 13.02 -22.53
CA ASP A 209 30.69 13.41 -23.49
C ASP A 209 29.51 12.45 -23.46
N LEU A 210 28.29 13.00 -23.41
CA LEU A 210 27.06 12.24 -23.58
C LEU A 210 26.81 12.07 -25.07
N ILE A 211 26.86 10.83 -25.57
CA ILE A 211 26.64 10.50 -26.98
C ILE A 211 25.15 10.47 -27.29
N SER A 212 24.38 9.78 -26.47
CA SER A 212 22.93 9.68 -26.61
C SER A 212 22.25 9.58 -25.26
N PHE A 213 21.04 10.09 -25.20
CA PHE A 213 20.18 10.01 -24.04
C PHE A 213 18.76 9.67 -24.46
N HIS A 214 18.16 8.75 -23.75
CA HIS A 214 16.74 8.48 -23.86
C HIS A 214 16.16 8.29 -22.46
N GLY A 215 15.17 9.08 -22.12
CA GLY A 215 14.42 8.96 -20.85
C GLY A 215 12.93 8.95 -21.14
N GLN A 216 12.20 7.98 -20.58
CA GLN A 216 10.77 7.88 -20.71
C GLN A 216 10.19 7.09 -19.51
N GLN A 217 9.15 7.62 -18.88
CA GLN A 217 8.36 6.92 -17.86
C GLN A 217 9.21 6.20 -16.77
N GLY A 218 10.24 6.89 -16.25
CA GLY A 218 11.10 6.34 -15.22
C GLY A 218 12.19 5.38 -15.71
N ASN A 219 12.39 5.28 -17.01
CA ASN A 219 13.53 4.58 -17.60
C ASN A 219 14.56 5.61 -18.07
N TYR A 220 15.81 5.42 -17.67
CA TYR A 220 16.93 6.20 -18.12
C TYR A 220 17.87 5.30 -18.93
N VAL A 221 18.16 5.69 -20.16
CA VAL A 221 19.19 5.05 -21.00
C VAL A 221 20.15 6.15 -21.47
N GLY A 222 21.41 6.03 -21.13
CA GLY A 222 22.46 6.95 -21.56
C GLY A 222 23.65 6.21 -22.14
N GLU A 223 24.20 6.72 -23.23
CA GLU A 223 25.48 6.31 -23.79
C GLU A 223 26.45 7.45 -23.65
N TRP A 224 27.60 7.19 -23.02
CA TRP A 224 28.61 8.19 -22.74
C TRP A 224 29.99 7.69 -23.13
N VAL A 225 30.85 8.62 -23.42
CA VAL A 225 32.26 8.36 -23.60
C VAL A 225 33.06 9.11 -22.55
N VAL A 226 34.02 8.41 -21.96
CA VAL A 226 35.01 8.99 -21.06
C VAL A 226 36.36 8.84 -21.75
N ILE A 227 37.14 9.95 -21.84
CA ILE A 227 38.44 9.99 -22.43
C ILE A 227 39.47 10.27 -21.33
N THR A 228 40.46 9.41 -21.27
CA THR A 228 41.67 9.61 -20.44
C THR A 228 42.87 9.86 -21.35
N ALA A 229 44.05 10.06 -20.77
CA ALA A 229 45.28 10.21 -21.54
C ALA A 229 45.60 8.96 -22.40
N GLU A 230 45.24 7.78 -21.90
CA GLU A 230 45.65 6.50 -22.50
C GLU A 230 44.53 5.77 -23.24
N SER A 231 43.24 6.09 -22.94
CA SER A 231 42.13 5.29 -23.36
C SER A 231 40.82 6.05 -23.58
N ARG A 232 39.98 5.49 -24.45
CA ARG A 232 38.59 5.93 -24.64
C ARG A 232 37.66 4.83 -24.19
N TYR A 233 36.80 5.13 -23.22
CA TYR A 233 35.83 4.21 -22.66
C TYR A 233 34.41 4.56 -23.11
N LEU A 234 33.69 3.60 -23.65
CA LEU A 234 32.30 3.74 -24.04
C LEU A 234 31.44 3.02 -23.00
N PHE A 235 30.54 3.76 -22.36
CA PHE A 235 29.59 3.23 -21.39
C PHE A 235 28.17 3.29 -21.92
N LYS A 236 27.42 2.24 -21.61
CA LYS A 236 25.98 2.22 -21.77
C LYS A 236 25.37 1.96 -20.41
N THR A 237 24.53 2.90 -19.95
CA THR A 237 23.77 2.76 -18.71
C THR A 237 22.31 2.68 -19.03
N SER A 238 21.69 1.59 -18.61
CA SER A 238 20.25 1.42 -18.61
C SER A 238 19.78 1.30 -17.16
N CYS A 239 19.00 2.26 -16.70
CA CYS A 239 18.47 2.27 -15.36
C CYS A 239 16.95 2.38 -15.40
N ILE A 240 16.28 1.35 -14.92
CA ILE A 240 14.86 1.42 -14.63
C ILE A 240 14.72 2.07 -13.26
N LEU A 241 14.40 3.36 -13.23
CA LEU A 241 14.24 4.14 -12.01
C LEU A 241 12.96 3.74 -11.28
N ALA A 242 11.85 3.58 -12.03
CA ALA A 242 10.65 2.90 -11.56
C ALA A 242 10.09 2.08 -12.72
N GLY A 243 9.70 0.87 -12.49
CA GLY A 243 9.08 0.08 -13.56
C GLY A 243 7.58 0.18 -13.50
N GLY A 244 6.95 0.46 -14.63
CA GLY A 244 5.52 0.37 -14.90
C GLY A 244 4.60 1.06 -13.90
N TYR A 245 3.97 2.11 -14.33
CA TYR A 245 3.05 2.94 -13.53
C TYR A 245 1.61 2.43 -13.56
N ASN A 246 1.40 1.14 -13.37
CA ASN A 246 0.10 0.77 -12.87
C ASN A 246 0.15 0.81 -11.33
N ILE A 247 -0.97 1.15 -10.75
CA ILE A 247 -1.21 1.28 -9.32
C ILE A 247 -0.60 0.12 -8.51
N GLN A 248 -0.61 -1.07 -9.06
CA GLN A 248 -0.17 -2.31 -8.43
C GLN A 248 1.36 -2.48 -8.40
N CYS A 249 2.03 -2.12 -9.50
CA CYS A 249 3.48 -2.33 -9.63
C CYS A 249 4.32 -1.34 -8.84
N LEU A 250 3.94 -0.06 -8.78
CA LEU A 250 4.66 0.96 -8.03
C LEU A 250 4.68 0.64 -6.55
N HIS A 251 3.55 0.24 -6.00
CA HIS A 251 3.45 -0.02 -4.58
C HIS A 251 4.14 -1.32 -4.16
N ALA A 252 3.99 -2.40 -4.92
CA ALA A 252 4.70 -3.65 -4.66
C ALA A 252 6.22 -3.47 -4.69
N ARG A 253 6.73 -2.66 -5.62
CA ARG A 253 8.16 -2.33 -5.72
C ARG A 253 8.63 -1.40 -4.60
N TYR A 254 7.81 -0.45 -4.21
CA TYR A 254 8.08 0.41 -3.07
C TYR A 254 8.19 -0.39 -1.78
N ILE A 255 7.26 -1.30 -1.49
CA ILE A 255 7.33 -2.18 -0.32
C ILE A 255 8.54 -3.12 -0.39
N ALA A 256 8.86 -3.67 -1.56
CA ALA A 256 10.05 -4.50 -1.73
C ALA A 256 11.32 -3.71 -1.44
N HIS A 257 11.39 -2.44 -1.90
CA HIS A 257 12.51 -1.55 -1.64
C HIS A 257 12.62 -1.16 -0.16
N LEU A 258 11.52 -0.83 0.51
CA LEU A 258 11.49 -0.59 1.96
C LEU A 258 11.99 -1.80 2.77
N LYS A 259 11.67 -3.02 2.33
CA LYS A 259 12.17 -4.23 2.98
C LYS A 259 13.69 -4.44 2.77
N GLN A 260 14.24 -3.98 1.66
CA GLN A 260 15.68 -4.04 1.39
C GLN A 260 16.46 -3.01 2.22
N LEU A 261 15.89 -1.83 2.46
CA LEU A 261 16.52 -0.78 3.27
C LEU A 261 16.49 -1.08 4.78
N LYS A 262 15.66 -2.03 5.24
CA LYS A 262 15.58 -2.47 6.64
C LYS A 262 16.48 -3.68 6.95
N LYS A 263 17.19 -4.22 5.97
CA LYS A 263 18.24 -5.22 6.12
C LYS A 263 19.62 -4.58 6.09
#